data_b9205735138df9e3293765dd0d49bd23
#
_entry.id   b9205735138df9e3293765dd0d49bd23
#
_cell.length_a   1.000
_cell.length_b   1.000
_cell.length_c   1.000
_cell.angle_alpha   90.00
_cell.angle_beta   90.00
_cell.angle_gamma   90.00
#
_symmetry.space_group_name_H-M   'P 1'
#
loop_
_entity.id
_entity.type
_entity.pdbx_description
1 polymer ?
#
loop_
_entity_poly.entity_id
_entity_poly.type
_entity_poly.pdbx_seq_one_letter_code
_entity_poly.pdbx_strand_id
1 'polypeptide(L)' 'MARDDLIKLEGMVTRTLGGGHMEVETTDGVKIRAMLSGRLKRFKIRVLVGDRVEVAVSPYDPTHGLITYRLK' A
#
# COMPACT_ATOMS: atom_id res chain seq x y z
N MET A 1 18.17 -3.42 7.85
CA MET A 1 17.35 -2.25 8.20
C MET A 1 16.20 -2.65 9.10
N ALA A 2 15.97 -1.88 10.14
CA ALA A 2 14.91 -2.20 11.07
C ALA A 2 13.55 -1.89 10.47
N ARG A 3 12.56 -2.73 10.81
CA ARG A 3 11.18 -2.50 10.36
C ARG A 3 10.59 -1.24 10.96
N ASP A 4 11.17 -0.79 12.06
CA ASP A 4 10.70 0.41 12.74
C ASP A 4 10.88 1.66 11.88
N ASP A 5 11.72 1.55 10.85
CA ASP A 5 11.97 2.67 9.97
C ASP A 5 10.88 2.86 8.92
N LEU A 6 9.92 1.95 8.86
CA LEU A 6 8.84 2.08 7.87
C LEU A 6 7.88 3.19 8.26
N ILE A 7 7.49 3.95 7.27
CA ILE A 7 6.54 5.04 7.43
C ILE A 7 5.18 4.54 6.97
N LYS A 8 4.16 4.75 7.78
CA LYS A 8 2.80 4.33 7.43
C LYS A 8 2.02 5.52 6.91
N LEU A 9 1.44 5.34 5.74
CA LEU A 9 0.68 6.39 5.07
C LEU A 9 -0.69 5.85 4.74
N GLU A 10 -1.67 6.74 4.74
CA GLU A 10 -3.02 6.38 4.33
C GLU A 10 -3.26 6.87 2.92
N GLY A 11 -3.94 6.07 2.11
CA GLY A 11 -4.23 6.45 0.75
C GLY A 11 -5.39 5.66 0.19
N MET A 12 -5.68 5.91 -1.09
CA MET A 12 -6.75 5.23 -1.79
C MET A 12 -6.17 4.53 -3.01
N VAL A 13 -6.62 3.32 -3.25
CA VAL A 13 -6.22 2.59 -4.46
C VAL A 13 -6.88 3.26 -5.65
N THR A 14 -6.06 3.73 -6.59
CA THR A 14 -6.57 4.44 -7.77
C THR A 14 -6.63 3.55 -8.99
N ARG A 15 -5.78 2.52 -9.06
CA ARG A 15 -5.87 1.56 -10.14
C ARG A 15 -5.01 0.35 -9.83
N THR A 16 -5.30 -0.75 -10.50
CA THR A 16 -4.50 -1.96 -10.39
C THR A 16 -3.46 -1.97 -11.51
N LEU A 17 -2.27 -2.44 -11.15
CA LEU A 17 -1.18 -2.64 -12.09
C LEU A 17 -0.97 -4.15 -12.21
N GLY A 18 -0.30 -4.58 -13.25
CA GLY A 18 -0.06 -6.01 -13.42
C GLY A 18 0.79 -6.59 -12.30
N GLY A 19 0.75 -7.91 -12.15
CA GLY A 19 1.63 -8.61 -11.23
C GLY A 19 1.33 -8.43 -9.76
N GLY A 20 0.09 -8.09 -9.43
CA GLY A 20 -0.31 -7.93 -8.03
C GLY A 20 0.02 -6.58 -7.44
N HIS A 21 0.47 -5.64 -8.28
CA HIS A 21 0.77 -4.29 -7.83
C HIS A 21 -0.46 -3.40 -7.98
N MET A 22 -0.51 -2.36 -7.17
CA MET A 22 -1.59 -1.37 -7.21
C MET A 22 -1.00 0.01 -7.06
N GLU A 23 -1.68 0.98 -7.66
CA GLU A 23 -1.30 2.38 -7.46
C GLU A 23 -2.16 2.94 -6.35
N VAL A 24 -1.51 3.49 -5.33
CA VAL A 24 -2.17 4.12 -4.19
C VAL A 24 -1.80 5.59 -4.17
N GLU A 25 -2.80 6.43 -4.10
CA GLU A 25 -2.56 7.87 -3.97
C GLU A 25 -2.79 8.27 -2.54
N THR A 26 -1.76 8.82 -1.89
CA THR A 26 -1.86 9.24 -0.51
C THR A 26 -2.67 10.53 -0.41
N THR A 27 -3.02 10.90 0.83
CA THR A 27 -3.75 12.14 1.06
C THR A 27 -2.96 13.37 0.61
N ASP A 28 -1.64 13.24 0.54
CA ASP A 28 -0.78 14.33 0.07
C ASP A 28 -0.67 14.38 -1.45
N GLY A 29 -1.31 13.45 -2.14
CA GLY A 29 -1.25 13.43 -3.59
C GLY A 29 -0.07 12.67 -4.16
N VAL A 30 0.67 11.96 -3.34
CA VAL A 30 1.81 11.16 -3.78
C VAL A 30 1.31 9.80 -4.25
N LYS A 31 1.81 9.35 -5.39
CA LYS A 31 1.44 8.04 -5.93
C LYS A 31 2.48 7.02 -5.58
N ILE A 32 2.03 5.91 -5.03
CA ILE A 32 2.89 4.83 -4.54
C ILE A 32 2.50 3.56 -5.26
N ARG A 33 3.50 2.80 -5.71
CA ARG A 33 3.28 1.46 -6.21
C ARG A 33 3.34 0.51 -5.04
N ALA A 34 2.25 -0.18 -4.77
CA ALA A 34 2.15 -1.01 -3.58
C ALA A 34 1.72 -2.42 -3.93
N MET A 35 2.13 -3.35 -3.08
CA MET A 35 1.69 -4.74 -3.14
C MET A 35 0.98 -5.08 -1.85
N LEU A 36 0.14 -6.10 -1.88
CA LEU A 36 -0.46 -6.61 -0.66
C LEU A 36 0.63 -7.20 0.22
N SER A 37 0.58 -6.90 1.50
CA SER A 37 1.49 -7.52 2.46
C SER A 37 1.18 -9.02 2.54
N GLY A 38 2.14 -9.78 3.08
CA GLY A 38 1.93 -11.20 3.26
C GLY A 38 0.72 -11.50 4.13
N ARG A 39 0.43 -10.63 5.10
CA ARG A 39 -0.73 -10.80 5.97
C ARG A 39 -2.03 -10.74 5.19
N LEU A 40 -2.16 -9.75 4.30
CA LEU A 40 -3.38 -9.63 3.51
C LEU A 40 -3.54 -10.80 2.54
N LYS A 41 -2.43 -11.23 1.94
CA LYS A 41 -2.48 -12.39 1.06
C LYS A 41 -2.88 -13.65 1.83
N ARG A 42 -2.34 -13.80 3.02
CA ARG A 42 -2.56 -14.98 3.85
C ARG A 42 -4.03 -15.11 4.23
N PHE A 43 -4.67 -14.00 4.54
CA PHE A 43 -6.08 -14.00 4.92
C PHE A 43 -7.01 -13.76 3.75
N LYS A 44 -6.44 -13.72 2.53
CA LYS A 44 -7.22 -13.58 1.30
C LYS A 44 -8.08 -12.31 1.31
N ILE A 45 -7.55 -11.27 1.89
CA ILE A 45 -8.24 -9.98 1.92
C ILE A 45 -8.07 -9.33 0.56
N ARG A 46 -9.20 -9.03 -0.08
CA ARG A 46 -9.20 -8.42 -1.39
C ARG A 46 -9.21 -6.90 -1.28
N VAL A 47 -8.35 -6.26 -2.06
CA VAL A 47 -8.29 -4.81 -2.12
C VAL A 47 -8.65 -4.39 -3.54
N LEU A 48 -9.59 -3.46 -3.66
CA LEU A 48 -10.11 -3.02 -4.95
C LEU A 48 -9.89 -1.54 -5.14
N VAL A 49 -10.00 -1.10 -6.39
CA VAL A 49 -9.93 0.32 -6.71
C VAL A 49 -11.02 1.05 -5.92
N GLY A 50 -10.63 2.15 -5.30
CA GLY A 50 -11.53 2.93 -4.45
C GLY A 50 -11.43 2.60 -2.99
N ASP A 51 -10.72 1.52 -2.62
CA ASP A 51 -10.56 1.16 -1.21
C ASP A 51 -9.53 2.06 -0.56
N ARG A 52 -9.79 2.41 0.69
CA ARG A 52 -8.80 3.12 1.50
C ARG A 52 -7.92 2.10 2.19
N VAL A 53 -6.63 2.37 2.16
CA VAL A 53 -5.65 1.40 2.66
C VAL A 53 -4.56 2.12 3.44
N GLU A 54 -3.89 1.36 4.29
CA GLU A 54 -2.68 1.80 4.95
C GLU A 54 -1.51 1.17 4.22
N VAL A 55 -0.53 2.00 3.86
CA VAL A 55 0.65 1.57 3.13
C VAL A 55 1.88 1.84 3.97
N ALA A 56 2.76 0.86 4.09
CA ALA A 56 4.04 1.04 4.75
C ALA A 56 5.11 1.21 3.69
N VAL A 57 5.85 2.31 3.78
CA VAL A 57 6.92 2.61 2.82
C VAL A 57 8.22 2.84 3.56
N SER A 58 9.33 2.57 2.86
CA SER A 58 10.64 2.86 3.39
C SER A 58 10.94 4.35 3.19
N PRO A 59 11.54 5.03 4.18
CA PRO A 59 11.94 6.41 3.98
C PRO A 59 13.00 6.56 2.89
N TYR A 60 13.67 5.47 2.54
CA TYR A 60 14.68 5.50 1.49
C TYR A 60 14.07 5.30 0.10
N ASP A 61 12.84 4.79 0.04
CA ASP A 61 12.16 4.58 -1.23
C ASP A 61 10.65 4.72 -1.00
N PRO A 62 10.17 5.96 -0.89
CA PRO A 62 8.75 6.18 -0.60
C PRO A 62 7.84 5.93 -1.80
N THR A 63 8.39 5.56 -2.95
CA THR A 63 7.56 5.30 -4.14
C THR A 63 7.08 3.86 -4.19
N HIS A 64 7.58 2.98 -3.33
CA HIS A 64 7.15 1.59 -3.25
C HIS A 64 6.75 1.27 -1.83
N GLY A 65 5.72 0.47 -1.67
CA GLY A 65 5.28 0.12 -0.34
C GLY A 65 4.49 -1.17 -0.31
N LEU A 66 4.05 -1.52 0.90
CA LEU A 66 3.21 -2.68 1.14
C LEU A 66 1.90 -2.20 1.75
N ILE A 67 0.80 -2.72 1.21
CA ILE A 67 -0.51 -2.45 1.79
C ILE A 67 -0.65 -3.36 3.00
N THR A 68 -0.74 -2.75 4.18
CA THR A 68 -0.76 -3.49 5.44
C THR A 68 -2.16 -3.68 5.98
N TYR A 69 -3.07 -2.76 5.67
CA TYR A 69 -4.45 -2.84 6.10
C TYR A 69 -5.36 -2.26 5.05
N ARG A 70 -6.56 -2.84 4.98
CA ARG A 70 -7.66 -2.25 4.22
C ARG A 70 -8.54 -1.52 5.24
N LEU A 71 -8.54 -0.20 5.14
CA LEU A 71 -9.26 0.62 6.11
C LEU A 71 -10.76 0.63 5.84
N LYS A 72 -11.12 0.48 4.55
CA LYS A 72 -12.54 0.49 4.26
C LYS A 72 -12.79 -0.07 2.88
#